data_6f9492b0519d62bec14946b81466e60d
#
_entry.id   6f9492b0519d62bec14946b81466e60d
#
_cell.length_a   1.000
_cell.length_b   1.000
_cell.length_c   1.000
_cell.angle_alpha   90.00
_cell.angle_beta   90.00
_cell.angle_gamma   90.00
#
_symmetry.space_group_name_H-M   'P 1'
#
loop_
_entity.id
_entity.type
_entity.pdbx_description
1 polymer ?
#
loop_
_entity_poly.entity_id
_entity_poly.type
_entity_poly.pdbx_seq_one_letter_code
_entity_poly.pdbx_strand_id
1 'polypeptide(L)'
;MNKKLTFYLLVLLVFVTSFSSCARQLMDNQLLFGIQAARKDLWDEAIFRWKKVVLSNPDSAAAHNNLAVAYEQKSLWEEAKNEYEIALKLRPGNAHIEANYQNFKKNLEPFNKDKKDEKN
;
A
#
# COMPACT_ATOMS: atom_id res chain seq x y z
N MET A 1 -11.62 -30.21 -33.82
CA MET A 1 -12.12 -29.37 -32.70
C MET A 1 -13.45 -28.75 -33.09
N ASN A 2 -14.48 -28.89 -32.26
CA ASN A 2 -15.83 -28.45 -32.58
C ASN A 2 -15.89 -26.89 -32.61
N LYS A 3 -16.30 -26.29 -33.74
CA LYS A 3 -16.37 -24.82 -33.93
C LYS A 3 -17.18 -24.12 -32.85
N LYS A 4 -18.19 -24.78 -32.29
CA LYS A 4 -18.99 -24.27 -31.17
C LYS A 4 -18.14 -24.19 -29.87
N LEU A 5 -17.32 -25.21 -29.60
CA LEU A 5 -16.44 -25.25 -28.40
C LEU A 5 -15.37 -24.17 -28.47
N THR A 6 -14.75 -23.96 -29.63
CA THR A 6 -13.78 -22.87 -29.84
C THR A 6 -14.41 -21.50 -29.65
N PHE A 7 -15.63 -21.30 -30.11
CA PHE A 7 -16.37 -20.05 -29.90
C PHE A 7 -16.63 -19.78 -28.41
N TYR A 8 -17.11 -20.79 -27.66
CA TYR A 8 -17.33 -20.64 -26.20
C TYR A 8 -16.04 -20.36 -25.42
N LEU A 9 -14.94 -21.03 -25.80
CA LEU A 9 -13.64 -20.78 -25.18
C LEU A 9 -13.14 -19.34 -25.44
N LEU A 10 -13.33 -18.82 -26.66
CA LEU A 10 -12.97 -17.44 -26.99
C LEU A 10 -13.82 -16.42 -26.22
N VAL A 11 -15.14 -16.66 -26.12
CA VAL A 11 -16.04 -15.79 -25.34
C VAL A 11 -15.63 -15.80 -23.87
N LEU A 12 -15.34 -16.96 -23.30
CA LEU A 12 -14.91 -17.09 -21.90
C LEU A 12 -13.57 -16.38 -21.65
N LEU A 13 -12.64 -16.47 -22.59
CA LEU A 13 -11.35 -15.76 -22.52
C LEU A 13 -11.53 -14.24 -22.50
N VAL A 14 -12.41 -13.71 -23.37
CA VAL A 14 -12.72 -12.28 -23.41
C VAL A 14 -13.37 -11.81 -22.11
N PHE A 15 -14.29 -12.60 -21.55
CA PHE A 15 -14.91 -12.28 -20.25
C PHE A 15 -13.90 -12.23 -19.11
N VAL A 16 -13.00 -13.21 -19.02
CA VAL A 16 -11.97 -13.26 -17.99
C VAL A 16 -11.00 -12.07 -18.08
N THR A 17 -10.57 -11.71 -19.30
CA THR A 17 -9.65 -10.57 -19.50
C THR A 17 -10.31 -9.24 -19.17
N SER A 18 -11.59 -9.05 -19.53
CA SER A 18 -12.34 -7.83 -19.24
C SER A 18 -12.57 -7.63 -17.74
N PHE A 19 -12.86 -8.72 -17.01
CA PHE A 19 -13.07 -8.65 -15.55
C PHE A 19 -11.78 -8.29 -14.79
N SER A 20 -10.65 -8.86 -15.21
CA SER A 20 -9.34 -8.54 -14.62
C SER A 20 -8.92 -7.07 -14.85
N SER A 21 -9.26 -6.51 -16.01
CA SER A 21 -8.97 -5.11 -16.33
C SER A 21 -9.78 -4.15 -15.45
N CYS A 22 -11.06 -4.42 -15.24
CA CYS A 22 -11.93 -3.59 -14.40
C CYS A 22 -11.49 -3.58 -12.94
N ALA A 23 -11.12 -4.74 -12.38
CA ALA A 23 -10.63 -4.85 -11.01
C ALA A 23 -9.33 -4.07 -10.80
N ARG A 24 -8.40 -4.14 -11.76
CA ARG A 24 -7.14 -3.36 -11.72
C ARG A 24 -7.42 -1.86 -11.74
N GLN A 25 -8.28 -1.39 -12.63
CA GLN A 25 -8.67 0.02 -12.71
C GLN A 25 -9.24 0.54 -11.40
N LEU A 26 -10.08 -0.25 -10.72
CA LEU A 26 -10.67 0.13 -9.44
C LEU A 26 -9.59 0.28 -8.34
N MET A 27 -8.59 -0.60 -8.32
CA MET A 27 -7.48 -0.53 -7.35
C MET A 27 -6.56 0.66 -7.61
N ASP A 28 -6.24 0.93 -8.87
CA ASP A 28 -5.45 2.10 -9.25
C ASP A 28 -6.16 3.40 -8.82
N ASN A 29 -7.48 3.45 -8.94
CA ASN A 29 -8.28 4.56 -8.45
C ASN A 29 -8.21 4.70 -6.91
N GLN A 30 -8.27 3.61 -6.14
CA GLN A 30 -8.16 3.66 -4.67
C GLN A 30 -6.78 4.16 -4.24
N LEU A 31 -5.71 3.71 -4.90
CA LEU A 31 -4.36 4.20 -4.62
C LEU A 31 -4.26 5.70 -4.85
N LEU A 32 -4.76 6.18 -5.99
CA LEU A 32 -4.75 7.60 -6.36
C LEU A 32 -5.62 8.45 -5.43
N PHE A 33 -6.82 8.00 -5.06
CA PHE A 33 -7.69 8.71 -4.13
C PHE A 33 -7.03 8.82 -2.74
N GLY A 34 -6.31 7.80 -2.28
CA GLY A 34 -5.52 7.88 -1.06
C GLY A 34 -4.44 8.95 -1.14
N ILE A 35 -3.73 9.05 -2.26
CA ILE A 35 -2.72 10.11 -2.48
C ILE A 35 -3.36 11.50 -2.47
N GLN A 36 -4.53 11.65 -3.09
CA GLN A 36 -5.25 12.93 -3.09
C GLN A 36 -5.74 13.33 -1.69
N ALA A 37 -6.19 12.36 -0.89
CA ALA A 37 -6.57 12.57 0.50
C ALA A 37 -5.36 13.00 1.36
N ALA A 38 -4.24 12.31 1.24
CA ALA A 38 -3.00 12.62 1.95
C ALA A 38 -2.47 14.03 1.62
N ARG A 39 -2.59 14.47 0.36
CA ARG A 39 -2.22 15.86 -0.03
C ARG A 39 -3.08 16.94 0.62
N LYS A 40 -4.22 16.57 1.18
CA LYS A 40 -5.16 17.46 1.91
C LYS A 40 -5.12 17.20 3.41
N ASP A 41 -4.11 16.49 3.90
CA ASP A 41 -3.96 16.06 5.30
C ASP A 41 -5.13 15.21 5.84
N LEU A 42 -5.92 14.62 4.94
CA LEU A 42 -7.02 13.70 5.29
C LEU A 42 -6.47 12.28 5.48
N TRP A 43 -5.65 12.11 6.52
CA TRP A 43 -4.88 10.87 6.75
C TRP A 43 -5.76 9.65 7.02
N ASP A 44 -6.89 9.80 7.72
CA ASP A 44 -7.82 8.69 7.99
C ASP A 44 -8.46 8.18 6.69
N GLU A 45 -8.83 9.09 5.77
CA GLU A 45 -9.33 8.71 4.44
C GLU A 45 -8.24 8.05 3.60
N ALA A 46 -7.02 8.57 3.62
CA ALA A 46 -5.88 7.97 2.92
C ALA A 46 -5.63 6.52 3.40
N ILE A 47 -5.59 6.31 4.72
CA ILE A 47 -5.46 4.98 5.33
C ILE A 47 -6.59 4.06 4.89
N PHE A 48 -7.83 4.52 4.92
CA PHE A 48 -8.98 3.73 4.49
C PHE A 48 -8.86 3.27 3.02
N ARG A 49 -8.43 4.17 2.13
CA ARG A 49 -8.23 3.87 0.71
C ARG A 49 -7.10 2.86 0.49
N TRP A 50 -5.96 3.08 1.11
CA TRP A 50 -4.80 2.20 0.93
C TRP A 50 -4.99 0.84 1.58
N LYS A 51 -5.71 0.75 2.70
CA LYS A 51 -6.15 -0.54 3.25
C LYS A 51 -6.98 -1.36 2.27
N LYS A 52 -7.88 -0.72 1.52
CA LYS A 52 -8.64 -1.42 0.45
C LYS A 52 -7.72 -1.97 -0.64
N VAL A 53 -6.67 -1.22 -1.00
CA VAL A 53 -5.68 -1.70 -1.97
C VAL A 53 -4.95 -2.92 -1.42
N VAL A 54 -4.45 -2.87 -0.19
CA VAL A 54 -3.72 -3.98 0.45
C VAL A 54 -4.60 -5.23 0.60
N LEU A 55 -5.88 -5.07 0.97
CA LEU A 55 -6.83 -6.18 1.04
C LEU A 55 -7.05 -6.88 -0.31
N SER A 56 -7.06 -6.13 -1.40
CA SER A 56 -7.29 -6.67 -2.74
C SER A 56 -5.99 -7.11 -3.43
N ASN A 57 -4.88 -6.48 -3.08
CA ASN A 57 -3.54 -6.76 -3.60
C ASN A 57 -2.50 -6.64 -2.48
N PRO A 58 -2.31 -7.70 -1.69
CA PRO A 58 -1.34 -7.71 -0.58
C PRO A 58 0.12 -7.49 -1.01
N ASP A 59 0.44 -7.70 -2.28
CA ASP A 59 1.78 -7.54 -2.84
C ASP A 59 2.04 -6.12 -3.38
N SER A 60 1.15 -5.17 -3.10
CA SER A 60 1.32 -3.77 -3.49
C SER A 60 2.31 -3.05 -2.56
N ALA A 61 3.60 -3.11 -2.86
CA ALA A 61 4.62 -2.38 -2.11
C ALA A 61 4.34 -0.88 -2.02
N ALA A 62 3.73 -0.28 -3.06
CA ALA A 62 3.34 1.12 -3.06
C ALA A 62 2.25 1.42 -2.02
N ALA A 63 1.24 0.55 -1.89
CA ALA A 63 0.17 0.72 -0.91
C ALA A 63 0.70 0.58 0.53
N HIS A 64 1.56 -0.42 0.77
CA HIS A 64 2.22 -0.60 2.07
C HIS A 64 3.10 0.60 2.43
N ASN A 65 3.94 1.10 1.51
CA ASN A 65 4.73 2.30 1.74
C ASN A 65 3.86 3.54 2.06
N ASN A 66 2.76 3.72 1.34
CA ASN A 66 1.86 4.84 1.56
C ASN A 66 1.12 4.72 2.91
N LEU A 67 0.69 3.51 3.30
CA LEU A 67 0.14 3.25 4.62
C LEU A 67 1.14 3.58 5.72
N ALA A 68 2.40 3.19 5.56
CA ALA A 68 3.46 3.50 6.51
C ALA A 68 3.60 5.01 6.72
N VAL A 69 3.66 5.79 5.64
CA VAL A 69 3.70 7.26 5.71
C VAL A 69 2.46 7.82 6.44
N ALA A 70 1.27 7.31 6.14
CA ALA A 70 0.06 7.79 6.81
C ALA A 70 0.01 7.44 8.30
N TYR A 71 0.46 6.26 8.68
CA TYR A 71 0.59 5.87 10.08
C TYR A 71 1.63 6.72 10.82
N GLU A 72 2.76 7.05 10.18
CA GLU A 72 3.75 7.98 10.72
C GLU A 72 3.12 9.35 11.02
N GLN A 73 2.33 9.91 10.08
CA GLN A 73 1.62 11.18 10.28
C GLN A 73 0.59 11.13 11.43
N LYS A 74 0.06 9.97 11.72
CA LYS A 74 -0.85 9.72 12.86
C LYS A 74 -0.11 9.33 14.14
N SER A 75 1.23 9.32 14.15
CA SER A 75 2.06 8.86 15.28
C SER A 75 1.80 7.39 15.67
N LEU A 76 1.30 6.58 14.74
CA LEU A 76 1.10 5.14 14.89
C LEU A 76 2.40 4.42 14.47
N TRP A 77 3.40 4.50 15.35
CA TRP A 77 4.78 4.19 15.03
C TRP A 77 5.02 2.70 14.73
N GLU A 78 4.38 1.81 15.46
CA GLU A 78 4.54 0.36 15.26
C GLU A 78 3.87 -0.08 13.95
N GLU A 79 2.69 0.44 13.65
CA GLU A 79 1.99 0.20 12.39
C GLU A 79 2.80 0.73 11.22
N ALA A 80 3.36 1.94 11.33
CA ALA A 80 4.20 2.52 10.29
C ALA A 80 5.44 1.66 10.03
N LYS A 81 6.13 1.23 11.08
CA LYS A 81 7.29 0.35 10.96
C LYS A 81 6.97 -0.94 10.24
N ASN A 82 5.90 -1.62 10.64
CA ASN A 82 5.46 -2.88 10.05
C ASN A 82 5.18 -2.72 8.55
N GLU A 83 4.47 -1.67 8.15
CA GLU A 83 4.13 -1.43 6.76
C GLU A 83 5.36 -1.09 5.90
N TYR A 84 6.34 -0.33 6.44
CA TYR A 84 7.61 -0.10 5.76
C TYR A 84 8.39 -1.40 5.54
N GLU A 85 8.46 -2.26 6.55
CA GLU A 85 9.17 -3.54 6.47
C GLU A 85 8.53 -4.48 5.43
N ILE A 86 7.20 -4.51 5.36
CA ILE A 86 6.48 -5.24 4.32
C ILE A 86 6.80 -4.67 2.93
N ALA A 87 6.75 -3.34 2.77
CA ALA A 87 7.05 -2.70 1.49
C ALA A 87 8.47 -3.01 1.00
N LEU A 88 9.46 -2.98 1.90
CA LEU A 88 10.85 -3.31 1.58
C LEU A 88 11.03 -4.80 1.24
N LYS A 89 10.32 -5.69 1.94
CA LYS A 89 10.33 -7.13 1.63
C LYS A 89 9.74 -7.41 0.24
N LEU A 90 8.69 -6.70 -0.14
CA LEU A 90 8.05 -6.83 -1.45
C LEU A 90 8.88 -6.23 -2.58
N ARG A 91 9.63 -5.17 -2.31
CA ARG A 91 10.51 -4.48 -3.26
C ARG A 91 11.85 -4.12 -2.64
N PRO A 92 12.74 -5.11 -2.44
CA PRO A 92 14.08 -4.85 -1.93
C PRO A 92 14.87 -3.99 -2.94
N GLY A 93 15.65 -3.03 -2.43
CA GLY A 93 16.43 -2.09 -3.26
C GLY A 93 15.63 -0.96 -3.89
N ASN A 94 14.36 -0.78 -3.51
CA ASN A 94 13.61 0.38 -3.97
C ASN A 94 14.03 1.64 -3.20
N ALA A 95 14.79 2.52 -3.87
CA ALA A 95 15.39 3.71 -3.25
C ALA A 95 14.35 4.64 -2.58
N HIS A 96 13.14 4.75 -3.13
CA HIS A 96 12.10 5.59 -2.56
C HIS A 96 11.57 5.02 -1.22
N ILE A 97 11.31 3.71 -1.17
CA ILE A 97 10.83 3.05 0.05
C ILE A 97 11.95 3.06 1.10
N GLU A 98 13.19 2.78 0.70
CA GLU A 98 14.35 2.83 1.58
C GLU A 98 14.54 4.23 2.19
N ALA A 99 14.46 5.27 1.37
CA ALA A 99 14.57 6.65 1.85
C ALA A 99 13.48 7.01 2.87
N ASN A 100 12.22 6.64 2.60
CA ASN A 100 11.12 6.85 3.51
C ASN A 100 11.36 6.14 4.85
N TYR A 101 11.76 4.87 4.82
CA TYR A 101 12.02 4.10 6.04
C TYR A 101 13.21 4.64 6.84
N GLN A 102 14.27 5.10 6.18
CA GLN A 102 15.40 5.73 6.87
C GLN A 102 14.99 7.05 7.55
N ASN A 103 14.18 7.87 6.88
CA ASN A 103 13.64 9.10 7.47
C ASN A 103 12.75 8.80 8.68
N PHE A 104 11.86 7.82 8.54
CA PHE A 104 11.03 7.32 9.64
C PHE A 104 11.87 6.93 10.86
N LYS A 105 12.94 6.14 10.68
CA LYS A 105 13.82 5.73 11.77
C LYS A 105 14.49 6.92 12.48
N LYS A 106 14.93 7.92 11.72
CA LYS A 106 15.52 9.14 12.29
C LYS A 106 14.49 9.93 13.13
N ASN A 107 13.24 10.00 12.65
CA ASN A 107 12.16 10.68 13.36
C ASN A 107 11.75 9.94 14.64
N LEU A 108 11.96 8.63 14.69
CA LEU A 108 11.63 7.78 15.84
C LEU A 108 12.69 7.83 16.95
N GLU A 109 13.96 8.16 16.64
CA GLU A 109 15.07 8.18 17.61
C GLU A 109 14.81 9.10 18.83
N PRO A 110 14.35 10.35 18.68
CA PRO A 110 14.06 11.22 19.82
C PRO A 110 12.98 10.62 20.75
N PHE A 111 11.92 10.08 20.15
CA PHE A 111 10.80 9.48 20.88
C PHE A 111 11.21 8.24 21.69
N ASN A 112 12.16 7.46 21.21
CA ASN A 112 12.69 6.31 21.92
C ASN A 112 13.64 6.70 23.06
N LYS A 113 14.32 7.85 22.99
CA LYS A 113 15.17 8.37 24.07
C LYS A 113 14.32 8.79 25.27
N ASP A 114 13.26 9.55 25.04
CA ASP A 114 12.36 10.02 26.09
C ASP A 114 11.74 8.85 26.88
N LYS A 115 11.33 7.78 26.19
CA LYS A 115 10.82 6.55 26.83
C LYS A 115 11.85 5.80 27.68
N LYS A 116 13.13 5.95 27.38
CA LYS A 116 14.20 5.28 28.11
C LYS A 116 14.56 6.00 29.38
N ASP A 117 14.43 7.32 29.38
CA ASP A 117 14.74 8.18 30.53
C ASP A 117 13.61 8.17 31.59
N GLU A 118 12.34 7.90 31.17
CA GLU A 118 11.22 7.71 32.09
C GLU A 118 11.23 6.36 32.85
N LYS A 119 12.06 5.40 32.44
CA LYS A 119 12.14 4.04 33.06
C LYS A 119 13.33 3.89 34.04
N ASN A 120 14.14 4.92 34.21
CA ASN A 120 15.24 4.96 35.17
C ASN A 120 14.95 5.95 36.30
#